data_25a6067041c0521482613d10c8701713
#
_entry.id   25a6067041c0521482613d10c8701713
#
_cell.length_a   1.000
_cell.length_b   1.000
_cell.length_c   1.000
_cell.angle_alpha   90.00
_cell.angle_beta   90.00
_cell.angle_gamma   90.00
#
_symmetry.space_group_name_H-M   'P 1'
#
loop_
_entity.id
_entity.type
_entity.pdbx_description
1 polymer ?
#
loop_
_entity_poly.entity_id
_entity_poly.type
_entity_poly.pdbx_seq_one_letter_code
_entity_poly.pdbx_strand_id
1 'polypeptide(L)'
;MRESTRLVIHILAIAALGVGLWALLHFTAPKRQSRGQSTNSLSNFTNSTNDELWAQAVEKVKADRGDAANTKAAAEVPPELRHYEDRHWFLATQVAEVRQHNIQTCQDFVDLAAMIERGEMVAVPAVTETYVLFGVGAKADDDVFSRYEGEHNIGLYNEAQLRDAYTRIDGTRANLQSAIATLKAQSGALRKRDRMKQSALQKQITARQQEFSSTDEEKALLDQFYGQPDSRQKLFHDYESFQSLAKNFGGRTYDIDKPSDRQAIKLSLLRSMRPQALKVLEEIAASYHQTFDRPLPVSSLVRPEQYQQALHRVNRNAVLIDTPPHSTGLAFDIDYRYMSAAEQSFLMAALARMKDEGRIEVIRERSANYHVFAFIDGVRPSNEVITASLDEASTPIKDAHHATTNSAKVKSRSQKAKKTNVKPKRRRR
;
A
#
# COMPACT_ATOMS: atom_id res chain seq x y z
N MET A 1 54.48 20.10 57.33
CA MET A 1 53.04 20.19 57.76
C MET A 1 52.16 21.13 56.89
N ARG A 2 52.68 21.98 55.99
CA ARG A 2 51.84 22.90 55.20
C ARG A 2 51.26 22.32 53.85
N GLU A 3 51.85 21.28 53.27
CA GLU A 3 51.39 20.75 52.01
C GLU A 3 50.24 19.73 52.16
N SER A 4 50.28 18.91 53.20
CA SER A 4 49.21 17.95 53.50
C SER A 4 47.86 18.62 53.79
N THR A 5 47.89 19.78 54.44
CA THR A 5 46.65 20.51 54.75
C THR A 5 45.99 21.14 53.47
N ARG A 6 46.77 21.53 52.49
CA ARG A 6 46.28 22.06 51.24
C ARG A 6 45.61 20.95 50.38
N LEU A 7 46.20 19.75 50.37
CA LEU A 7 45.65 18.60 49.62
C LEU A 7 44.29 18.18 50.19
N VAL A 8 44.14 18.14 51.53
CA VAL A 8 42.86 17.79 52.18
C VAL A 8 41.76 18.81 51.86
N ILE A 9 42.08 20.11 51.82
CA ILE A 9 41.14 21.17 51.50
C ILE A 9 40.69 21.08 50.03
N HIS A 10 41.56 20.72 49.11
CA HIS A 10 41.19 20.55 47.70
C HIS A 10 40.29 19.30 47.48
N ILE A 11 40.57 18.19 48.15
CA ILE A 11 39.73 16.97 48.10
C ILE A 11 38.36 17.26 48.66
N LEU A 12 38.23 17.96 49.80
CA LEU A 12 36.93 18.32 50.38
C LEU A 12 36.15 19.33 49.50
N ALA A 13 36.82 20.25 48.81
CA ALA A 13 36.17 21.18 47.86
C ALA A 13 35.61 20.44 46.63
N ILE A 14 36.34 19.46 46.09
CA ILE A 14 35.90 18.66 44.94
C ILE A 14 34.73 17.76 45.34
N ALA A 15 34.77 17.17 46.56
CA ALA A 15 33.67 16.35 47.06
C ALA A 15 32.39 17.17 47.31
N ALA A 16 32.52 18.39 47.82
CA ALA A 16 31.39 19.31 48.02
C ALA A 16 30.77 19.78 46.69
N LEU A 17 31.59 20.02 45.65
CA LEU A 17 31.12 20.36 44.31
C LEU A 17 30.41 19.17 43.65
N GLY A 18 30.92 17.94 43.80
CA GLY A 18 30.29 16.73 43.31
C GLY A 18 28.91 16.45 43.91
N VAL A 19 28.77 16.63 45.27
CA VAL A 19 27.49 16.48 45.96
C VAL A 19 26.51 17.59 45.57
N GLY A 20 26.97 18.84 45.41
CA GLY A 20 26.14 19.94 44.97
C GLY A 20 25.60 19.75 43.54
N LEU A 21 26.43 19.26 42.63
CA LEU A 21 26.02 18.96 41.23
C LEU A 21 25.05 17.76 41.18
N TRP A 22 25.28 16.72 42.01
CA TRP A 22 24.39 15.59 42.10
C TRP A 22 23.02 15.98 42.69
N ALA A 23 22.98 16.82 43.72
CA ALA A 23 21.75 17.37 44.29
C ALA A 23 20.99 18.24 43.27
N LEU A 24 21.70 19.09 42.50
CA LEU A 24 21.09 19.91 41.47
C LEU A 24 20.44 19.07 40.37
N LEU A 25 21.09 17.97 39.91
CA LEU A 25 20.60 17.06 38.90
C LEU A 25 19.41 16.22 39.38
N HIS A 26 19.32 15.94 40.69
CA HIS A 26 18.24 15.10 41.26
C HIS A 26 17.03 15.90 41.78
N PHE A 27 17.22 17.15 42.17
CA PHE A 27 16.14 17.98 42.71
C PHE A 27 15.50 18.92 41.68
N THR A 28 16.18 19.19 40.54
CA THR A 28 15.62 20.00 39.47
C THR A 28 15.01 19.17 38.31
N ALA A 29 15.14 17.85 38.34
CA ALA A 29 14.38 17.02 37.44
C ALA A 29 12.88 17.18 37.77
N PRO A 30 12.03 17.63 36.83
CA PRO A 30 10.61 17.68 37.07
C PRO A 30 10.17 16.27 37.42
N LYS A 31 9.49 16.10 38.59
CA LYS A 31 8.83 14.86 38.96
C LYS A 31 7.96 14.46 37.79
N ARG A 32 8.41 13.49 37.03
CA ARG A 32 7.56 12.77 36.07
C ARG A 32 6.43 12.18 36.93
N GLN A 33 5.33 12.89 37.01
CA GLN A 33 4.10 12.27 37.45
C GLN A 33 3.93 11.08 36.50
N SER A 34 4.07 9.89 37.05
CA SER A 34 3.57 8.67 36.44
C SER A 34 2.06 8.88 36.26
N ARG A 35 1.69 9.47 35.15
CA ARG A 35 0.31 9.53 34.69
C ARG A 35 -0.04 8.08 34.46
N GLY A 36 -0.77 7.53 35.42
CA GLY A 36 -1.26 6.17 35.38
C GLY A 36 -1.83 5.90 34.02
N GLN A 37 -1.58 4.71 33.50
CA GLN A 37 -2.24 4.14 32.37
C GLN A 37 -3.74 4.43 32.44
N SER A 38 -4.18 5.46 31.74
CA SER A 38 -5.59 5.66 31.40
C SER A 38 -5.87 4.85 30.15
N THR A 39 -5.89 3.55 30.33
CA THR A 39 -6.41 2.61 29.34
C THR A 39 -7.93 2.54 29.45
N ASN A 40 -8.66 3.64 29.43
CA ASN A 40 -10.13 3.55 29.35
C ASN A 40 -10.80 4.94 29.19
N SER A 41 -10.50 5.66 28.11
CA SER A 41 -11.40 6.76 27.73
C SER A 41 -11.47 7.07 26.22
N LEU A 42 -11.05 6.13 25.35
CA LEU A 42 -11.23 6.28 23.90
C LEU A 42 -12.51 5.64 23.37
N SER A 43 -13.38 5.09 24.22
CA SER A 43 -14.55 4.31 23.79
C SER A 43 -15.84 5.12 23.57
N ASN A 44 -15.83 6.44 23.66
CA ASN A 44 -17.06 7.24 23.52
C ASN A 44 -16.99 8.39 22.52
N PHE A 45 -16.03 8.40 21.58
CA PHE A 45 -16.14 9.31 20.44
C PHE A 45 -16.99 8.63 19.34
N THR A 46 -18.14 9.20 19.06
CA THR A 46 -18.98 8.79 17.94
C THR A 46 -18.16 8.89 16.64
N ASN A 47 -18.28 7.90 15.75
CA ASN A 47 -17.47 7.77 14.54
C ASN A 47 -17.51 8.98 13.60
N SER A 48 -18.56 9.78 13.60
CA SER A 48 -18.65 11.05 12.84
C SER A 48 -17.63 12.09 13.30
N THR A 49 -17.33 12.18 14.59
CA THR A 49 -16.33 13.12 15.13
C THR A 49 -14.90 12.74 14.76
N ASN A 50 -14.57 11.47 14.63
CA ASN A 50 -13.22 11.03 14.24
C ASN A 50 -12.92 11.29 12.76
N ASP A 51 -13.89 11.10 11.88
CA ASP A 51 -13.74 11.39 10.45
C ASP A 51 -13.66 12.90 10.19
N GLU A 52 -14.41 13.70 10.95
CA GLU A 52 -14.33 15.16 10.90
C GLU A 52 -12.99 15.69 11.43
N LEU A 53 -12.50 15.17 12.54
CA LEU A 53 -11.19 15.53 13.09
C LEU A 53 -10.04 15.14 12.13
N TRP A 54 -10.14 13.99 11.50
CA TRP A 54 -9.18 13.57 10.48
C TRP A 54 -9.22 14.50 9.27
N ALA A 55 -10.40 14.84 8.75
CA ALA A 55 -10.55 15.76 7.62
C ALA A 55 -9.97 17.14 7.95
N GLN A 56 -10.25 17.67 9.14
CA GLN A 56 -9.69 18.94 9.61
C GLN A 56 -8.18 18.90 9.74
N ALA A 57 -7.60 17.82 10.29
CA ALA A 57 -6.16 17.64 10.41
C ALA A 57 -5.48 17.58 9.03
N VAL A 58 -6.09 16.88 8.06
CA VAL A 58 -5.62 16.80 6.67
C VAL A 58 -5.64 18.17 6.01
N GLU A 59 -6.73 18.93 6.14
CA GLU A 59 -6.82 20.29 5.57
C GLU A 59 -5.84 21.24 6.25
N LYS A 60 -5.61 21.11 7.55
CA LYS A 60 -4.59 21.90 8.28
C LYS A 60 -3.20 21.60 7.72
N VAL A 61 -2.82 20.33 7.50
CA VAL A 61 -1.54 19.96 6.89
C VAL A 61 -1.39 20.55 5.50
N LYS A 62 -2.46 20.57 4.69
CA LYS A 62 -2.45 21.16 3.34
C LYS A 62 -2.36 22.68 3.35
N ALA A 63 -3.04 23.34 4.27
CA ALA A 63 -3.07 24.81 4.38
C ALA A 63 -1.75 25.36 4.92
N ASP A 64 -1.15 24.63 5.83
CA ASP A 64 0.03 25.04 6.61
C ASP A 64 1.35 24.71 5.87
N ARG A 65 1.37 25.04 4.57
CA ARG A 65 2.49 24.69 3.68
C ARG A 65 3.81 25.41 4.04
N GLY A 66 3.77 26.42 4.90
CA GLY A 66 4.91 27.28 5.16
C GLY A 66 5.50 27.86 3.85
N ASP A 67 6.77 28.18 3.85
CA ASP A 67 7.51 28.64 2.66
C ASP A 67 7.69 27.55 1.59
N ALA A 68 7.28 26.32 1.87
CA ALA A 68 7.39 25.16 0.98
C ALA A 68 6.29 25.05 -0.08
N ALA A 69 5.41 26.04 -0.16
CA ALA A 69 4.39 26.11 -1.21
C ALA A 69 4.96 25.98 -2.64
N ASN A 70 6.27 26.11 -2.78
CA ASN A 70 7.05 25.71 -3.94
C ASN A 70 7.65 24.34 -3.72
N THR A 71 7.09 23.35 -4.39
CA THR A 71 7.54 21.95 -4.52
C THR A 71 9.03 21.75 -4.89
N LYS A 72 9.77 22.81 -5.05
CA LYS A 72 11.21 22.90 -5.28
C LYS A 72 11.94 23.48 -4.09
N ALA A 73 11.43 23.26 -2.87
CA ALA A 73 12.26 23.53 -1.70
C ALA A 73 13.59 22.82 -1.94
N ALA A 74 14.64 23.62 -2.07
CA ALA A 74 15.99 23.17 -2.40
C ALA A 74 16.65 22.53 -1.17
N ALA A 75 15.99 21.51 -0.59
CA ALA A 75 16.62 20.68 0.40
C ALA A 75 17.60 19.75 -0.32
N GLU A 76 18.86 19.84 0.01
CA GLU A 76 19.87 18.93 -0.50
C GLU A 76 19.57 17.52 0.03
N VAL A 77 19.45 16.56 -0.91
CA VAL A 77 19.16 15.18 -0.55
C VAL A 77 20.47 14.48 -0.20
N PRO A 78 20.65 13.99 1.03
CA PRO A 78 21.82 13.22 1.40
C PRO A 78 22.02 12.01 0.47
N PRO A 79 23.25 11.59 0.16
CA PRO A 79 23.51 10.44 -0.70
C PRO A 79 22.77 9.19 -0.25
N GLU A 80 22.67 8.96 1.04
CA GLU A 80 22.04 7.80 1.69
C GLU A 80 20.53 7.68 1.37
N LEU A 81 19.90 8.79 1.00
CA LEU A 81 18.47 8.84 0.69
C LEU A 81 18.16 8.96 -0.81
N ARG A 82 19.18 8.94 -1.68
CA ARG A 82 18.99 9.12 -3.12
C ARG A 82 18.41 7.88 -3.76
N HIS A 83 17.27 8.04 -4.37
CA HIS A 83 16.47 6.96 -4.97
C HIS A 83 17.14 6.19 -6.12
N TYR A 84 18.14 6.79 -6.80
CA TYR A 84 18.52 6.35 -8.14
C TYR A 84 19.79 5.54 -8.21
N GLU A 85 20.63 5.69 -7.24
CA GLU A 85 21.93 5.05 -7.29
C GLU A 85 21.83 3.59 -6.82
N ASP A 86 20.75 3.24 -6.07
CA ASP A 86 20.67 1.93 -5.44
C ASP A 86 19.27 1.36 -5.17
N ARG A 87 18.32 1.56 -6.11
CA ARG A 87 16.96 1.03 -5.93
C ARG A 87 16.93 -0.49 -5.77
N HIS A 88 17.77 -1.22 -6.49
CA HIS A 88 17.82 -2.67 -6.39
C HIS A 88 18.32 -3.11 -5.03
N TRP A 89 19.38 -2.48 -4.53
CA TRP A 89 19.91 -2.73 -3.20
C TRP A 89 18.89 -2.43 -2.11
N PHE A 90 18.21 -1.29 -2.23
CA PHE A 90 17.13 -0.90 -1.33
C PHE A 90 16.02 -1.97 -1.26
N LEU A 91 15.52 -2.44 -2.40
CA LEU A 91 14.50 -3.50 -2.45
C LEU A 91 15.07 -4.85 -1.95
N ALA A 92 16.28 -5.19 -2.35
CA ALA A 92 16.94 -6.41 -1.89
C ALA A 92 17.13 -6.45 -0.37
N THR A 93 17.41 -5.30 0.26
CA THR A 93 17.50 -5.20 1.72
C THR A 93 16.18 -5.56 2.39
N GLN A 94 15.05 -5.12 1.84
CA GLN A 94 13.72 -5.44 2.37
C GLN A 94 13.36 -6.91 2.15
N VAL A 95 13.66 -7.45 0.97
CA VAL A 95 13.49 -8.89 0.68
C VAL A 95 14.36 -9.75 1.60
N ALA A 96 15.62 -9.33 1.84
CA ALA A 96 16.53 -10.00 2.76
C ALA A 96 15.97 -10.09 4.19
N GLU A 97 15.39 -8.99 4.69
CA GLU A 97 14.73 -8.93 6.00
C GLU A 97 13.57 -9.92 6.08
N VAL A 98 12.69 -9.90 5.07
CA VAL A 98 11.52 -10.78 5.01
C VAL A 98 11.94 -12.25 5.05
N ARG A 99 12.98 -12.63 4.30
CA ARG A 99 13.49 -13.99 4.26
C ARG A 99 14.17 -14.40 5.55
N GLN A 100 15.05 -13.53 6.08
CA GLN A 100 15.83 -13.83 7.28
C GLN A 100 14.94 -14.12 8.49
N HIS A 101 13.84 -13.39 8.62
CA HIS A 101 12.90 -13.48 9.74
C HIS A 101 11.62 -14.25 9.41
N ASN A 102 11.51 -14.83 8.20
CA ASN A 102 10.30 -15.51 7.73
C ASN A 102 9.02 -14.67 7.96
N ILE A 103 9.09 -13.38 7.57
CA ILE A 103 8.01 -12.44 7.79
C ILE A 103 6.87 -12.75 6.84
N GLN A 104 5.69 -12.99 7.39
CA GLN A 104 4.48 -13.19 6.60
C GLN A 104 4.03 -11.87 5.96
N THR A 105 3.64 -11.94 4.69
CA THR A 105 3.03 -10.83 3.94
C THR A 105 1.53 -11.03 3.86
N CYS A 106 0.76 -9.96 3.76
CA CYS A 106 -0.67 -10.06 3.49
C CYS A 106 -0.91 -10.02 1.97
N GLN A 107 -1.51 -11.09 1.43
CA GLN A 107 -1.86 -11.16 0.03
C GLN A 107 -3.14 -10.35 -0.26
N ASP A 108 -4.10 -10.41 0.65
CA ASP A 108 -5.38 -9.74 0.56
C ASP A 108 -5.86 -9.18 1.91
N PHE A 109 -7.07 -8.64 1.93
CA PHE A 109 -7.64 -8.06 3.15
C PHE A 109 -8.04 -9.11 4.18
N VAL A 110 -8.29 -10.35 3.77
CA VAL A 110 -8.60 -11.47 4.69
C VAL A 110 -7.33 -11.85 5.45
N ASP A 111 -6.20 -11.97 4.75
CA ASP A 111 -4.91 -12.20 5.40
C ASP A 111 -4.56 -11.07 6.37
N LEU A 112 -4.76 -9.81 5.95
CA LEU A 112 -4.52 -8.65 6.80
C LEU A 112 -5.39 -8.68 8.05
N ALA A 113 -6.68 -9.01 7.91
CA ALA A 113 -7.61 -9.16 9.02
C ALA A 113 -7.14 -10.25 10.00
N ALA A 114 -6.76 -11.41 9.48
CA ALA A 114 -6.24 -12.52 10.28
C ALA A 114 -4.93 -12.14 11.00
N MET A 115 -4.02 -11.38 10.37
CA MET A 115 -2.80 -10.88 11.01
C MET A 115 -3.09 -9.89 12.14
N ILE A 116 -4.13 -9.06 11.99
CA ILE A 116 -4.59 -8.16 13.06
C ILE A 116 -5.18 -8.96 14.22
N GLU A 117 -6.01 -9.96 13.96
CA GLU A 117 -6.58 -10.83 14.99
C GLU A 117 -5.52 -11.59 15.79
N ARG A 118 -4.43 -12.01 15.15
CA ARG A 118 -3.29 -12.66 15.82
C ARG A 118 -2.35 -11.67 16.52
N GLY A 119 -2.60 -10.36 16.42
CA GLY A 119 -1.74 -9.32 17.00
C GLY A 119 -0.40 -9.08 16.27
N GLU A 120 -0.23 -9.65 15.07
CA GLU A 120 0.95 -9.40 14.23
C GLU A 120 0.94 -7.97 13.65
N MET A 121 -0.26 -7.46 13.38
CA MET A 121 -0.52 -6.08 12.99
C MET A 121 -1.36 -5.39 14.05
N VAL A 122 -1.14 -4.10 14.23
CA VAL A 122 -1.91 -3.25 15.14
C VAL A 122 -2.55 -2.11 14.39
N ALA A 123 -3.75 -1.73 14.80
CA ALA A 123 -4.43 -0.55 14.25
C ALA A 123 -3.69 0.74 14.66
N VAL A 124 -3.53 1.65 13.72
CA VAL A 124 -2.87 2.94 13.90
C VAL A 124 -3.92 4.05 13.90
N PRO A 125 -3.96 4.89 14.93
CA PRO A 125 -4.89 6.03 14.96
C PRO A 125 -4.72 6.92 13.75
N ALA A 126 -5.83 7.36 13.17
CA ALA A 126 -5.79 8.21 11.96
C ALA A 126 -5.19 9.60 12.22
N VAL A 127 -5.35 10.10 13.45
CA VAL A 127 -4.83 11.40 13.92
C VAL A 127 -4.32 11.26 15.32
N THR A 128 -3.13 11.79 15.56
CA THR A 128 -2.55 12.00 16.89
C THR A 128 -2.01 13.43 16.97
N GLU A 129 -1.48 13.80 18.11
CA GLU A 129 -0.77 15.07 18.26
C GLU A 129 0.49 15.13 17.36
N THR A 130 1.16 13.99 17.17
CA THR A 130 2.48 13.91 16.51
C THR A 130 2.41 13.53 15.03
N TYR A 131 1.36 12.85 14.54
CA TYR A 131 1.20 12.49 13.14
C TYR A 131 -0.26 12.46 12.69
N VAL A 132 -0.45 12.53 11.38
CA VAL A 132 -1.74 12.36 10.70
C VAL A 132 -1.59 11.38 9.54
N LEU A 133 -2.51 10.41 9.42
CA LEU A 133 -2.55 9.49 8.29
C LEU A 133 -3.17 10.22 7.08
N PHE A 134 -2.30 10.82 6.29
CA PHE A 134 -2.64 11.69 5.18
C PHE A 134 -2.84 10.90 3.88
N GLY A 135 -4.07 10.51 3.60
CA GLY A 135 -4.41 9.88 2.32
C GLY A 135 -4.22 8.36 2.25
N VAL A 136 -4.08 7.68 3.39
CA VAL A 136 -4.02 6.21 3.45
C VAL A 136 -5.29 5.60 2.83
N GLY A 137 -5.13 4.74 1.81
CA GLY A 137 -6.22 4.00 1.18
C GLY A 137 -7.14 4.78 0.24
N ALA A 138 -6.80 6.03 -0.12
CA ALA A 138 -7.69 6.92 -0.87
C ALA A 138 -7.75 6.68 -2.39
N LYS A 139 -6.92 5.79 -2.97
CA LYS A 139 -6.68 5.80 -4.42
C LYS A 139 -7.01 4.52 -5.18
N ALA A 140 -7.20 3.38 -4.55
CA ALA A 140 -7.50 2.15 -5.27
C ALA A 140 -8.95 1.72 -5.02
N ASP A 141 -9.62 1.38 -6.12
CA ASP A 141 -10.98 0.90 -6.12
C ASP A 141 -10.94 -0.62 -6.35
N ASP A 142 -10.86 -1.37 -5.26
CA ASP A 142 -10.84 -2.82 -5.21
C ASP A 142 -11.79 -3.33 -4.14
N ASP A 143 -12.33 -4.53 -4.34
CA ASP A 143 -13.22 -5.15 -3.36
C ASP A 143 -12.41 -5.80 -2.24
N VAL A 144 -12.65 -5.35 -1.00
CA VAL A 144 -12.04 -5.94 0.21
C VAL A 144 -12.56 -7.33 0.54
N PHE A 145 -13.75 -7.68 0.02
CA PHE A 145 -14.41 -8.98 0.25
C PHE A 145 -14.07 -9.96 -0.85
N SER A 146 -12.78 -10.14 -1.09
CA SER A 146 -12.26 -11.14 -2.03
C SER A 146 -10.97 -11.75 -1.52
N ARG A 147 -10.73 -13.01 -1.92
CA ARG A 147 -9.41 -13.64 -1.84
C ARG A 147 -8.61 -13.28 -3.09
N TYR A 148 -7.30 -13.19 -2.94
CA TYR A 148 -6.39 -12.97 -4.05
C TYR A 148 -5.56 -14.23 -4.28
N GLU A 149 -5.85 -14.96 -5.33
CA GLU A 149 -5.13 -16.18 -5.69
C GLU A 149 -4.71 -16.15 -7.16
N GLY A 150 -3.40 -16.26 -7.41
CA GLY A 150 -2.85 -16.38 -8.76
C GLY A 150 -3.29 -15.27 -9.72
N GLU A 151 -3.30 -14.00 -9.29
CA GLU A 151 -3.74 -12.82 -10.05
C GLU A 151 -5.28 -12.67 -10.16
N HIS A 152 -6.05 -13.54 -9.56
CA HIS A 152 -7.52 -13.47 -9.57
C HIS A 152 -8.08 -12.99 -8.24
N ASN A 153 -9.05 -12.08 -8.31
CA ASN A 153 -9.87 -11.69 -7.18
C ASN A 153 -11.11 -12.56 -7.11
N ILE A 154 -11.21 -13.39 -6.08
CA ILE A 154 -12.33 -14.33 -5.87
C ILE A 154 -13.24 -13.72 -4.82
N GLY A 155 -14.42 -13.24 -5.21
CA GLY A 155 -15.39 -12.65 -4.29
C GLY A 155 -15.74 -13.62 -3.15
N LEU A 156 -15.79 -13.07 -1.92
CA LEU A 156 -16.26 -13.84 -0.76
C LEU A 156 -17.77 -13.71 -0.65
N TYR A 157 -18.44 -14.83 -0.55
CA TYR A 157 -19.89 -14.95 -0.49
C TYR A 157 -20.32 -15.86 0.66
N ASN A 158 -21.47 -15.60 1.23
CA ASN A 158 -22.22 -16.65 1.94
C ASN A 158 -23.00 -17.50 0.93
N GLU A 159 -23.65 -18.56 1.42
CA GLU A 159 -24.38 -19.51 0.56
C GLU A 159 -25.51 -18.86 -0.25
N ALA A 160 -26.24 -17.90 0.34
CA ALA A 160 -27.31 -17.18 -0.35
C ALA A 160 -26.74 -16.25 -1.42
N GLN A 161 -25.74 -15.46 -1.08
CA GLN A 161 -25.06 -14.54 -2.01
C GLN A 161 -24.40 -15.29 -3.18
N LEU A 162 -23.83 -16.47 -2.93
CA LEU A 162 -23.26 -17.31 -3.98
C LEU A 162 -24.34 -17.78 -4.98
N ARG A 163 -25.50 -18.23 -4.48
CA ARG A 163 -26.64 -18.58 -5.36
C ARG A 163 -27.12 -17.39 -6.18
N ASP A 164 -27.21 -16.21 -5.56
CA ASP A 164 -27.61 -15.00 -6.24
C ASP A 164 -26.57 -14.58 -7.32
N ALA A 165 -25.27 -14.74 -7.03
CA ALA A 165 -24.19 -14.49 -7.99
C ALA A 165 -24.33 -15.41 -9.22
N TYR A 166 -24.53 -16.71 -9.04
CA TYR A 166 -24.78 -17.64 -10.15
C TYR A 166 -26.04 -17.26 -10.94
N THR A 167 -27.13 -16.96 -10.26
CA THR A 167 -28.40 -16.56 -10.91
C THR A 167 -28.23 -15.31 -11.74
N ARG A 168 -27.52 -14.31 -11.22
CA ARG A 168 -27.20 -13.06 -11.93
C ARG A 168 -26.34 -13.32 -13.16
N ILE A 169 -25.31 -14.13 -13.03
CA ILE A 169 -24.39 -14.49 -14.13
C ILE A 169 -25.15 -15.21 -15.24
N ASP A 170 -25.91 -16.25 -14.90
CA ASP A 170 -26.66 -17.05 -15.88
C ASP A 170 -27.75 -16.20 -16.57
N GLY A 171 -28.45 -15.32 -15.84
CA GLY A 171 -29.39 -14.36 -16.40
C GLY A 171 -28.72 -13.35 -17.35
N THR A 172 -27.57 -12.83 -16.97
CA THR A 172 -26.77 -11.89 -17.83
C THR A 172 -26.33 -12.60 -19.11
N ARG A 173 -25.83 -13.84 -19.03
CA ARG A 173 -25.42 -14.64 -20.19
C ARG A 173 -26.57 -14.89 -21.14
N ALA A 174 -27.73 -15.30 -20.64
CA ALA A 174 -28.94 -15.53 -21.46
C ALA A 174 -29.37 -14.23 -22.20
N ASN A 175 -29.38 -13.10 -21.50
CA ASN A 175 -29.70 -11.80 -22.08
C ASN A 175 -28.70 -11.39 -23.17
N LEU A 176 -27.40 -11.56 -22.93
CA LEU A 176 -26.35 -11.25 -23.91
C LEU A 176 -26.44 -12.16 -25.15
N GLN A 177 -26.68 -13.46 -24.98
CA GLN A 177 -26.90 -14.39 -26.08
C GLN A 177 -28.08 -13.95 -26.97
N SER A 178 -29.22 -13.62 -26.36
CA SER A 178 -30.40 -13.12 -27.06
C SER A 178 -30.13 -11.82 -27.81
N ALA A 179 -29.45 -10.87 -27.16
CA ALA A 179 -29.08 -9.60 -27.79
C ALA A 179 -28.12 -9.79 -28.98
N ILE A 180 -27.12 -10.66 -28.86
CA ILE A 180 -26.17 -10.99 -29.92
C ILE A 180 -26.92 -11.66 -31.11
N ALA A 181 -27.83 -12.58 -30.83
CA ALA A 181 -28.65 -13.22 -31.87
C ALA A 181 -29.50 -12.21 -32.64
N THR A 182 -30.17 -11.30 -31.91
CA THR A 182 -30.98 -10.22 -32.47
C THR A 182 -30.14 -9.29 -33.37
N LEU A 183 -28.98 -8.84 -32.89
CA LEU A 183 -28.09 -7.96 -33.64
C LEU A 183 -27.53 -8.67 -34.89
N LYS A 184 -27.22 -9.97 -34.82
CA LYS A 184 -26.80 -10.77 -35.97
C LYS A 184 -27.90 -10.89 -37.01
N ALA A 185 -29.16 -11.14 -36.58
CA ALA A 185 -30.31 -11.19 -37.49
C ALA A 185 -30.54 -9.84 -38.18
N GLN A 186 -30.48 -8.72 -37.46
CA GLN A 186 -30.58 -7.37 -38.03
C GLN A 186 -29.46 -7.09 -39.04
N SER A 187 -28.21 -7.47 -38.71
CA SER A 187 -27.08 -7.31 -39.62
C SER A 187 -27.25 -8.13 -40.88
N GLY A 188 -27.76 -9.35 -40.77
CA GLY A 188 -28.03 -10.23 -41.93
C GLY A 188 -29.16 -9.75 -42.84
N ALA A 189 -30.13 -8.99 -42.31
CA ALA A 189 -31.24 -8.41 -43.07
C ALA A 189 -30.85 -7.14 -43.89
N LEU A 190 -29.67 -6.55 -43.60
CA LEU A 190 -29.21 -5.35 -44.30
C LEU A 190 -28.71 -5.65 -45.73
N ARG A 191 -29.03 -4.76 -46.67
CA ARG A 191 -28.53 -4.84 -48.05
C ARG A 191 -27.06 -4.48 -48.12
N LYS A 192 -26.32 -4.98 -49.13
CA LYS A 192 -24.89 -4.70 -49.34
C LYS A 192 -24.54 -3.18 -49.42
N ARG A 193 -25.52 -2.35 -49.80
CA ARG A 193 -25.36 -0.89 -49.90
C ARG A 193 -25.34 -0.19 -48.52
N ASP A 194 -25.87 -0.83 -47.47
CA ASP A 194 -26.03 -0.25 -46.11
C ASP A 194 -24.78 -0.47 -45.25
N ARG A 195 -23.58 -0.37 -45.82
CA ARG A 195 -22.26 -0.68 -45.18
C ARG A 195 -22.05 0.05 -43.86
N MET A 196 -22.49 1.31 -43.77
CA MET A 196 -22.34 2.09 -42.50
C MET A 196 -23.15 1.47 -41.37
N LYS A 197 -24.41 1.11 -41.63
CA LYS A 197 -25.27 0.44 -40.65
C LYS A 197 -24.74 -0.94 -40.27
N GLN A 198 -24.28 -1.69 -41.27
CA GLN A 198 -23.67 -3.00 -41.02
C GLN A 198 -22.41 -2.91 -40.16
N SER A 199 -21.54 -1.91 -40.40
CA SER A 199 -20.35 -1.66 -39.56
C SER A 199 -20.72 -1.27 -38.12
N ALA A 200 -21.78 -0.45 -37.92
CA ALA A 200 -22.25 -0.07 -36.59
C ALA A 200 -22.81 -1.28 -35.82
N LEU A 201 -23.62 -2.14 -36.46
CA LEU A 201 -24.11 -3.37 -35.86
C LEU A 201 -22.99 -4.34 -35.55
N GLN A 202 -21.98 -4.45 -36.40
CA GLN A 202 -20.83 -5.32 -36.13
C GLN A 202 -20.03 -4.86 -34.90
N LYS A 203 -19.88 -3.54 -34.70
CA LYS A 203 -19.25 -3.01 -33.49
C LYS A 203 -20.05 -3.36 -32.21
N GLN A 204 -21.40 -3.25 -32.30
CA GLN A 204 -22.27 -3.64 -31.18
C GLN A 204 -22.19 -5.14 -30.89
N ILE A 205 -22.20 -5.99 -31.93
CA ILE A 205 -22.04 -7.45 -31.78
C ILE A 205 -20.72 -7.76 -31.08
N THR A 206 -19.60 -7.14 -31.51
CA THR A 206 -18.29 -7.35 -30.92
C THR A 206 -18.26 -6.91 -29.45
N ALA A 207 -18.86 -5.76 -29.10
CA ALA A 207 -18.95 -5.29 -27.72
C ALA A 207 -19.74 -6.28 -26.85
N ARG A 208 -20.91 -6.77 -27.32
CA ARG A 208 -21.71 -7.75 -26.57
C ARG A 208 -21.02 -9.12 -26.46
N GLN A 209 -20.23 -9.51 -27.46
CA GLN A 209 -19.43 -10.73 -27.39
C GLN A 209 -18.29 -10.60 -26.36
N GLN A 210 -17.69 -9.43 -26.22
CA GLN A 210 -16.70 -9.18 -25.16
C GLN A 210 -17.33 -9.24 -23.76
N GLU A 211 -18.50 -8.61 -23.58
CA GLU A 211 -19.26 -8.69 -22.32
C GLU A 211 -19.63 -10.13 -22.00
N PHE A 212 -20.05 -10.92 -22.98
CA PHE A 212 -20.37 -12.35 -22.80
C PHE A 212 -19.13 -13.15 -22.39
N SER A 213 -17.98 -12.93 -23.04
CA SER A 213 -16.72 -13.58 -22.68
C SER A 213 -16.30 -13.25 -21.25
N SER A 214 -16.38 -11.98 -20.83
CA SER A 214 -16.08 -11.59 -19.45
C SER A 214 -17.01 -12.25 -18.43
N THR A 215 -18.30 -12.42 -18.79
CA THR A 215 -19.26 -13.12 -17.92
C THR A 215 -18.99 -14.63 -17.86
N ASP A 216 -18.51 -15.23 -18.95
CA ASP A 216 -18.06 -16.63 -18.97
C ASP A 216 -16.79 -16.81 -18.11
N GLU A 217 -15.85 -15.89 -18.15
CA GLU A 217 -14.65 -15.89 -17.32
C GLU A 217 -15.02 -15.76 -15.82
N GLU A 218 -15.96 -14.85 -15.48
CA GLU A 218 -16.48 -14.71 -14.12
C GLU A 218 -17.10 -16.03 -13.62
N LYS A 219 -17.93 -16.68 -14.46
CA LYS A 219 -18.53 -17.98 -14.10
C LYS A 219 -17.47 -19.06 -13.92
N ALA A 220 -16.53 -19.16 -14.85
CA ALA A 220 -15.47 -20.15 -14.79
C ALA A 220 -14.62 -20.01 -13.51
N LEU A 221 -14.35 -18.77 -13.09
CA LEU A 221 -13.68 -18.48 -11.84
C LEU A 221 -14.47 -18.96 -10.63
N LEU A 222 -15.78 -18.66 -10.57
CA LEU A 222 -16.64 -19.16 -9.50
C LEU A 222 -16.69 -20.69 -9.49
N ASP A 223 -16.83 -21.34 -10.65
CA ASP A 223 -16.85 -22.80 -10.78
C ASP A 223 -15.52 -23.43 -10.32
N GLN A 224 -14.39 -22.78 -10.63
CA GLN A 224 -13.06 -23.24 -10.22
C GLN A 224 -12.92 -23.25 -8.70
N PHE A 225 -13.35 -22.20 -8.00
CA PHE A 225 -13.10 -22.02 -6.57
C PHE A 225 -14.26 -22.51 -5.69
N TYR A 226 -15.50 -22.23 -6.07
CA TYR A 226 -16.69 -22.67 -5.33
C TYR A 226 -17.24 -24.04 -5.77
N GLY A 227 -16.84 -24.54 -6.94
CA GLY A 227 -17.18 -25.87 -7.41
C GLY A 227 -16.47 -26.99 -6.64
N GLN A 228 -15.29 -26.71 -6.07
CA GLN A 228 -14.52 -27.67 -5.28
C GLN A 228 -14.94 -27.63 -3.80
N PRO A 229 -15.36 -28.76 -3.19
CA PRO A 229 -15.89 -28.77 -1.82
C PRO A 229 -14.97 -28.14 -0.78
N ASP A 230 -13.67 -28.48 -0.78
CA ASP A 230 -12.71 -28.01 0.19
C ASP A 230 -12.41 -26.50 0.04
N SER A 231 -12.25 -26.04 -1.20
CA SER A 231 -12.06 -24.63 -1.52
C SER A 231 -13.29 -23.80 -1.13
N ARG A 232 -14.49 -24.30 -1.46
CA ARG A 232 -15.75 -23.65 -1.08
C ARG A 232 -15.90 -23.53 0.42
N GLN A 233 -15.59 -24.59 1.19
CA GLN A 233 -15.67 -24.55 2.65
C GLN A 233 -14.70 -23.52 3.23
N LYS A 234 -13.48 -23.45 2.70
CA LYS A 234 -12.48 -22.43 3.09
C LYS A 234 -13.00 -21.01 2.81
N LEU A 235 -13.54 -20.75 1.61
CA LEU A 235 -14.07 -19.44 1.25
C LEU A 235 -15.26 -19.02 2.10
N PHE A 236 -16.15 -19.95 2.47
CA PHE A 236 -17.24 -19.67 3.41
C PHE A 236 -16.71 -19.35 4.82
N HIS A 237 -15.70 -20.08 5.28
CA HIS A 237 -15.06 -19.80 6.55
C HIS A 237 -14.37 -18.41 6.54
N ASP A 238 -13.65 -18.08 5.46
CA ASP A 238 -13.02 -16.74 5.28
C ASP A 238 -14.07 -15.62 5.29
N TYR A 239 -15.24 -15.83 4.64
CA TYR A 239 -16.36 -14.89 4.69
C TYR A 239 -16.88 -14.69 6.11
N GLU A 240 -17.14 -15.78 6.85
CA GLU A 240 -17.66 -15.75 8.23
C GLU A 240 -16.67 -15.08 9.19
N SER A 241 -15.37 -15.37 9.06
CA SER A 241 -14.31 -14.76 9.86
C SER A 241 -14.26 -13.27 9.61
N PHE A 242 -14.27 -12.85 8.34
CA PHE A 242 -14.26 -11.43 7.99
C PHE A 242 -15.54 -10.70 8.43
N GLN A 243 -16.70 -11.35 8.33
CA GLN A 243 -17.97 -10.84 8.86
C GLN A 243 -17.92 -10.68 10.39
N SER A 244 -17.33 -11.65 11.08
CA SER A 244 -17.16 -11.58 12.54
C SER A 244 -16.26 -10.40 12.94
N LEU A 245 -15.14 -10.22 12.26
CA LEU A 245 -14.27 -9.08 12.46
C LEU A 245 -15.00 -7.75 12.22
N ALA A 246 -15.80 -7.67 11.15
CA ALA A 246 -16.54 -6.45 10.80
C ALA A 246 -17.58 -6.05 11.87
N LYS A 247 -18.08 -6.98 12.68
CA LYS A 247 -19.00 -6.67 13.78
C LYS A 247 -18.38 -5.88 14.91
N ASN A 248 -17.04 -5.94 15.08
CA ASN A 248 -16.36 -5.21 16.14
C ASN A 248 -14.89 -4.90 15.76
N PHE A 249 -14.68 -4.12 14.70
CA PHE A 249 -13.35 -3.72 14.30
C PHE A 249 -13.06 -2.26 14.68
N GLY A 250 -12.04 -2.06 15.51
CA GLY A 250 -11.68 -0.71 15.98
C GLY A 250 -12.78 -0.03 16.80
N GLY A 251 -13.62 -0.79 17.51
CA GLY A 251 -14.74 -0.28 18.30
C GLY A 251 -15.97 0.13 17.47
N ARG A 252 -16.00 -0.23 16.19
CA ARG A 252 -17.11 0.05 15.27
C ARG A 252 -17.66 -1.24 14.68
N THR A 253 -18.99 -1.26 14.44
CA THR A 253 -19.68 -2.28 13.66
C THR A 253 -19.82 -1.82 12.22
N TYR A 254 -19.43 -2.66 11.27
CA TYR A 254 -19.58 -2.44 9.84
C TYR A 254 -20.60 -3.44 9.27
N ASP A 255 -21.51 -2.92 8.46
CA ASP A 255 -22.43 -3.73 7.69
C ASP A 255 -21.80 -4.06 6.32
N ILE A 256 -21.27 -5.27 6.19
CA ILE A 256 -20.55 -5.70 4.98
C ILE A 256 -21.43 -5.80 3.73
N ASP A 257 -22.75 -5.73 3.87
CA ASP A 257 -23.67 -5.67 2.74
C ASP A 257 -23.83 -4.24 2.20
N LYS A 258 -23.34 -3.22 2.95
CA LYS A 258 -23.34 -1.81 2.52
C LYS A 258 -22.02 -1.39 1.90
N PRO A 259 -22.02 -0.85 0.67
CA PRO A 259 -20.79 -0.37 0.02
C PRO A 259 -20.01 0.68 0.82
N SER A 260 -20.71 1.59 1.53
CA SER A 260 -20.08 2.59 2.40
C SER A 260 -19.30 1.97 3.55
N ASP A 261 -19.85 0.91 4.16
CA ASP A 261 -19.24 0.25 5.30
C ASP A 261 -18.08 -0.66 4.83
N ARG A 262 -18.18 -1.28 3.65
CA ARG A 262 -17.06 -1.95 2.99
C ARG A 262 -15.89 -1.00 2.76
N GLN A 263 -16.14 0.19 2.25
CA GLN A 263 -15.10 1.20 2.07
C GLN A 263 -14.52 1.67 3.41
N ALA A 264 -15.34 1.84 4.43
CA ALA A 264 -14.88 2.28 5.74
C ALA A 264 -14.02 1.22 6.45
N ILE A 265 -14.41 -0.07 6.42
CA ILE A 265 -13.57 -1.14 6.97
C ILE A 265 -12.26 -1.30 6.20
N LYS A 266 -12.28 -1.16 4.86
CA LYS A 266 -11.08 -1.15 4.03
C LYS A 266 -10.09 -0.09 4.50
N LEU A 267 -10.55 1.15 4.68
CA LEU A 267 -9.70 2.23 5.19
C LEU A 267 -9.16 1.92 6.58
N SER A 268 -9.98 1.34 7.44
CA SER A 268 -9.57 0.95 8.79
C SER A 268 -8.50 -0.14 8.79
N LEU A 269 -8.63 -1.14 7.92
CA LEU A 269 -7.63 -2.21 7.75
C LEU A 269 -6.31 -1.67 7.20
N LEU A 270 -6.34 -0.78 6.22
CA LEU A 270 -5.14 -0.14 5.66
C LEU A 270 -4.43 0.81 6.64
N ARG A 271 -5.08 1.18 7.75
CA ARG A 271 -4.50 1.93 8.87
C ARG A 271 -3.90 0.99 9.92
N SER A 272 -3.18 -0.03 9.47
CA SER A 272 -2.52 -0.99 10.35
C SER A 272 -1.05 -1.15 9.95
N MET A 273 -0.23 -1.58 10.90
CA MET A 273 1.18 -1.90 10.66
C MET A 273 1.72 -2.81 11.77
N ARG A 274 2.91 -3.37 11.57
CA ARG A 274 3.57 -4.14 12.64
C ARG A 274 3.98 -3.23 13.81
N PRO A 275 3.92 -3.73 15.06
CA PRO A 275 4.28 -2.94 16.25
C PRO A 275 5.68 -2.33 16.19
N GLN A 276 6.64 -3.03 15.55
CA GLN A 276 8.02 -2.55 15.37
C GLN A 276 8.07 -1.30 14.50
N ALA A 277 7.36 -1.32 13.37
CA ALA A 277 7.28 -0.17 12.47
C ALA A 277 6.52 1.00 13.10
N LEU A 278 5.48 0.72 13.91
CA LEU A 278 4.76 1.76 14.65
C LEU A 278 5.69 2.49 15.63
N LYS A 279 6.55 1.77 16.36
CA LYS A 279 7.53 2.42 17.25
C LYS A 279 8.47 3.36 16.51
N VAL A 280 8.95 2.95 15.32
CA VAL A 280 9.80 3.79 14.47
C VAL A 280 9.04 5.02 13.99
N LEU A 281 7.80 4.84 13.52
CA LEU A 281 6.94 5.94 13.10
C LEU A 281 6.71 6.95 14.24
N GLU A 282 6.35 6.48 15.44
CA GLU A 282 6.10 7.31 16.60
C GLU A 282 7.34 8.09 17.04
N GLU A 283 8.53 7.48 16.98
CA GLU A 283 9.81 8.14 17.29
C GLU A 283 10.10 9.28 16.31
N ILE A 284 9.96 9.01 15.00
CA ILE A 284 10.15 10.02 13.95
C ILE A 284 9.14 11.15 14.11
N ALA A 285 7.86 10.80 14.32
CA ALA A 285 6.79 11.77 14.46
C ALA A 285 6.93 12.64 15.71
N ALA A 286 7.33 12.07 16.85
CA ALA A 286 7.57 12.81 18.07
C ALA A 286 8.72 13.80 17.91
N SER A 287 9.83 13.38 17.30
CA SER A 287 10.99 14.25 17.03
C SER A 287 10.65 15.41 16.08
N TYR A 288 9.86 15.11 15.02
CA TYR A 288 9.38 16.10 14.07
C TYR A 288 8.44 17.11 14.75
N HIS A 289 7.45 16.62 15.49
CA HIS A 289 6.48 17.47 16.21
C HIS A 289 7.16 18.36 17.24
N GLN A 290 8.11 17.82 18.01
CA GLN A 290 8.87 18.58 19.01
C GLN A 290 9.63 19.76 18.38
N THR A 291 10.09 19.61 17.13
CA THR A 291 10.90 20.63 16.45
C THR A 291 10.05 21.69 15.75
N PHE A 292 8.91 21.29 15.17
CA PHE A 292 8.11 22.16 14.28
C PHE A 292 6.71 22.46 14.80
N ASP A 293 6.28 21.86 15.93
CA ASP A 293 4.92 21.98 16.45
C ASP A 293 3.83 21.61 15.40
N ARG A 294 4.13 20.60 14.56
CA ARG A 294 3.28 20.12 13.47
C ARG A 294 3.20 18.60 13.47
N PRO A 295 2.05 18.01 13.13
CA PRO A 295 1.94 16.56 12.95
C PRO A 295 2.67 16.11 11.67
N LEU A 296 3.36 14.96 11.76
CA LEU A 296 4.02 14.33 10.62
C LEU A 296 2.97 13.77 9.64
N PRO A 297 2.97 14.14 8.35
CA PRO A 297 2.03 13.60 7.38
C PRO A 297 2.47 12.22 6.87
N VAL A 298 1.72 11.19 7.20
CA VAL A 298 1.95 9.80 6.79
C VAL A 298 0.97 9.44 5.68
N SER A 299 1.46 9.05 4.51
CA SER A 299 0.63 8.86 3.31
C SER A 299 0.29 7.40 3.01
N SER A 300 0.99 6.45 3.60
CA SER A 300 0.72 5.03 3.41
C SER A 300 1.28 4.18 4.54
N LEU A 301 0.58 3.10 4.87
CA LEU A 301 0.99 2.06 5.79
C LEU A 301 0.93 0.71 5.07
N VAL A 302 0.34 -0.33 5.69
CA VAL A 302 0.18 -1.65 5.06
C VAL A 302 -0.60 -1.57 3.75
N ARG A 303 -0.18 -2.37 2.78
CA ARG A 303 -0.87 -2.55 1.49
C ARG A 303 -0.84 -4.04 1.14
N PRO A 304 -1.96 -4.76 1.26
CA PRO A 304 -2.05 -6.11 0.71
C PRO A 304 -1.62 -6.16 -0.75
N GLU A 305 -1.10 -7.30 -1.21
CA GLU A 305 -0.67 -7.46 -2.60
C GLU A 305 -1.79 -7.16 -3.59
N GLN A 306 -3.00 -7.64 -3.31
CA GLN A 306 -4.22 -7.30 -4.04
C GLN A 306 -4.41 -5.79 -4.21
N TYR A 307 -4.28 -5.04 -3.12
CA TYR A 307 -4.38 -3.58 -3.15
C TYR A 307 -3.23 -2.94 -3.92
N GLN A 308 -2.02 -3.48 -3.79
CA GLN A 308 -0.83 -2.99 -4.51
C GLN A 308 -0.99 -3.17 -6.02
N GLN A 309 -1.57 -4.29 -6.48
CA GLN A 309 -1.92 -4.54 -7.88
C GLN A 309 -2.97 -3.53 -8.39
N ALA A 310 -4.03 -3.31 -7.63
CA ALA A 310 -5.06 -2.33 -7.98
C ALA A 310 -4.47 -0.90 -8.03
N LEU A 311 -3.60 -0.56 -7.07
CA LEU A 311 -2.92 0.73 -7.02
C LEU A 311 -1.99 0.93 -8.23
N HIS A 312 -1.28 -0.11 -8.69
CA HIS A 312 -0.38 -0.03 -9.85
C HIS A 312 -1.13 0.35 -11.14
N ARG A 313 -2.39 -0.04 -11.29
CA ARG A 313 -3.22 0.33 -12.46
C ARG A 313 -3.43 1.83 -12.58
N VAL A 314 -3.50 2.54 -11.43
CA VAL A 314 -3.72 3.99 -11.35
C VAL A 314 -2.45 4.77 -11.02
N ASN A 315 -1.43 4.11 -10.46
CA ASN A 315 -0.13 4.69 -10.12
C ASN A 315 1.00 3.72 -10.49
N ARG A 316 1.59 3.88 -11.67
CA ARG A 316 2.68 3.02 -12.18
C ARG A 316 3.98 3.05 -11.35
N ASN A 317 4.10 3.97 -10.37
CA ASN A 317 5.22 3.99 -9.44
C ASN A 317 5.06 3.00 -8.28
N ALA A 318 3.84 2.45 -8.08
CA ALA A 318 3.63 1.36 -7.14
C ALA A 318 4.46 0.14 -7.59
N VAL A 319 5.33 -0.34 -6.71
CA VAL A 319 6.27 -1.42 -7.03
C VAL A 319 5.51 -2.74 -7.13
N LEU A 320 5.74 -3.48 -8.23
CA LEU A 320 5.26 -4.85 -8.41
C LEU A 320 6.48 -5.77 -8.41
N ILE A 321 6.80 -6.33 -7.27
CA ILE A 321 7.76 -7.42 -7.05
C ILE A 321 7.06 -8.53 -6.27
N ASP A 322 7.63 -9.73 -6.24
CA ASP A 322 7.04 -10.88 -5.57
C ASP A 322 6.76 -10.65 -4.07
N THR A 323 7.55 -9.80 -3.42
CA THR A 323 7.36 -9.42 -2.01
C THR A 323 7.29 -7.90 -1.88
N PRO A 324 6.11 -7.27 -2.08
CA PRO A 324 5.98 -5.83 -1.94
C PRO A 324 6.25 -5.39 -0.49
N PRO A 325 7.10 -4.40 -0.24
CA PRO A 325 7.47 -4.01 1.13
C PRO A 325 6.29 -3.65 2.04
N HIS A 326 5.29 -2.97 1.49
CA HIS A 326 4.09 -2.59 2.26
C HIS A 326 3.21 -3.77 2.67
N SER A 327 3.28 -4.93 1.97
CA SER A 327 2.49 -6.11 2.35
C SER A 327 3.01 -6.77 3.64
N THR A 328 4.23 -6.44 4.05
CA THR A 328 4.82 -6.90 5.32
C THR A 328 4.29 -6.18 6.55
N GLY A 329 3.74 -4.96 6.38
CA GLY A 329 3.40 -4.06 7.48
C GLY A 329 4.61 -3.40 8.17
N LEU A 330 5.82 -3.56 7.62
CA LEU A 330 7.04 -2.90 8.11
C LEU A 330 7.37 -1.62 7.35
N ALA A 331 6.74 -1.39 6.19
CA ALA A 331 6.93 -0.19 5.39
C ALA A 331 5.84 0.85 5.61
N PHE A 332 6.24 2.13 5.56
CA PHE A 332 5.34 3.28 5.55
C PHE A 332 5.93 4.45 4.76
N ASP A 333 5.04 5.31 4.25
CA ASP A 333 5.43 6.47 3.45
C ASP A 333 5.12 7.76 4.21
N ILE A 334 6.09 8.69 4.26
CA ILE A 334 5.95 10.04 4.82
C ILE A 334 5.85 11.04 3.67
N ASP A 335 4.79 11.84 3.61
CA ASP A 335 4.56 12.82 2.56
C ASP A 335 5.32 14.13 2.82
N TYR A 336 6.25 14.51 1.92
CA TYR A 336 7.03 15.75 2.06
C TYR A 336 6.52 16.94 1.25
N ARG A 337 5.41 16.77 0.48
CA ARG A 337 4.88 17.86 -0.39
C ARG A 337 4.43 19.10 0.37
N TYR A 338 4.10 18.92 1.63
CA TYR A 338 3.60 19.98 2.50
C TYR A 338 4.61 20.40 3.57
N MET A 339 5.88 20.03 3.39
CA MET A 339 6.99 20.37 4.29
C MET A 339 7.83 21.49 3.71
N SER A 340 8.27 22.42 4.56
CA SER A 340 9.28 23.42 4.24
C SER A 340 10.66 22.79 3.97
N ALA A 341 11.58 23.53 3.39
CA ALA A 341 12.95 23.06 3.19
C ALA A 341 13.63 22.68 4.52
N ALA A 342 13.37 23.45 5.58
CA ALA A 342 13.89 23.16 6.92
C ALA A 342 13.33 21.85 7.48
N GLU A 343 12.02 21.61 7.35
CA GLU A 343 11.37 20.37 7.77
C GLU A 343 11.91 19.16 7.00
N GLN A 344 12.04 19.28 5.66
CA GLN A 344 12.62 18.21 4.84
C GLN A 344 14.07 17.92 5.22
N SER A 345 14.90 18.95 5.43
CA SER A 345 16.31 18.78 5.82
C SER A 345 16.44 18.11 7.19
N PHE A 346 15.64 18.52 8.17
CA PHE A 346 15.60 17.90 9.49
C PHE A 346 15.21 16.42 9.40
N LEU A 347 14.11 16.14 8.69
CA LEU A 347 13.60 14.77 8.55
C LEU A 347 14.60 13.87 7.83
N MET A 348 15.20 14.35 6.73
CA MET A 348 16.23 13.61 6.00
C MET A 348 17.44 13.30 6.87
N ALA A 349 17.90 14.25 7.69
CA ALA A 349 19.01 14.01 8.61
C ALA A 349 18.66 12.98 9.68
N ALA A 350 17.44 13.03 10.23
CA ALA A 350 16.96 12.03 11.19
C ALA A 350 16.87 10.63 10.56
N LEU A 351 16.29 10.53 9.37
CA LEU A 351 16.14 9.26 8.63
C LEU A 351 17.51 8.69 8.22
N ALA A 352 18.45 9.52 7.74
CA ALA A 352 19.80 9.08 7.38
C ALA A 352 20.53 8.50 8.60
N ARG A 353 20.45 9.18 9.75
CA ARG A 353 21.02 8.67 11.01
C ARG A 353 20.44 7.31 11.40
N MET A 354 19.13 7.14 11.37
CA MET A 354 18.49 5.86 11.70
C MET A 354 18.87 4.74 10.72
N LYS A 355 19.11 5.07 9.44
CA LYS A 355 19.63 4.16 8.44
C LYS A 355 21.07 3.76 8.74
N ASP A 356 21.94 4.71 9.09
CA ASP A 356 23.33 4.46 9.47
C ASP A 356 23.43 3.62 10.75
N GLU A 357 22.48 3.81 11.68
CA GLU A 357 22.31 2.97 12.88
C GLU A 357 21.83 1.54 12.54
N GLY A 358 21.45 1.26 11.30
CA GLY A 358 20.94 -0.03 10.85
C GLY A 358 19.53 -0.36 11.34
N ARG A 359 18.72 0.64 11.73
CA ARG A 359 17.37 0.46 12.29
C ARG A 359 16.28 0.47 11.23
N ILE A 360 16.54 1.15 10.12
CA ILE A 360 15.61 1.30 9.00
C ILE A 360 16.36 1.21 7.67
N GLU A 361 15.62 0.89 6.62
CA GLU A 361 15.99 1.23 5.26
C GLU A 361 15.10 2.38 4.78
N VAL A 362 15.65 3.34 4.04
CA VAL A 362 14.87 4.50 3.59
C VAL A 362 15.39 5.07 2.30
N ILE A 363 14.45 5.52 1.44
CA ILE A 363 14.75 6.32 0.26
C ILE A 363 13.79 7.51 0.15
N ARG A 364 14.26 8.58 -0.47
CA ARG A 364 13.42 9.68 -0.89
C ARG A 364 12.92 9.41 -2.31
N GLU A 365 11.63 9.14 -2.44
CA GLU A 365 11.01 8.92 -3.75
C GLU A 365 10.84 10.22 -4.55
N ARG A 366 10.84 10.13 -5.89
CA ARG A 366 10.62 11.32 -6.77
C ARG A 366 9.24 11.95 -6.59
N SER A 367 8.25 11.16 -6.22
CA SER A 367 6.84 11.53 -6.27
C SER A 367 6.26 11.99 -4.93
N ALA A 368 7.08 12.52 -4.02
CA ALA A 368 6.63 13.20 -2.82
C ALA A 368 6.70 12.43 -1.49
N ASN A 369 7.27 11.24 -1.44
CA ASN A 369 7.34 10.45 -0.20
C ASN A 369 8.78 10.12 0.17
N TYR A 370 9.02 10.01 1.50
CA TYR A 370 10.08 9.17 2.02
C TYR A 370 9.47 7.79 2.27
N HIS A 371 9.98 6.79 1.58
CA HIS A 371 9.61 5.39 1.83
C HIS A 371 10.53 4.84 2.91
N VAL A 372 9.98 4.48 4.04
CA VAL A 372 10.69 3.96 5.21
C VAL A 372 10.31 2.50 5.43
N PHE A 373 11.30 1.66 5.67
CA PHE A 373 11.13 0.25 6.04
C PHE A 373 11.84 -0.01 7.37
N ALA A 374 11.11 -0.42 8.40
CA ALA A 374 11.66 -0.72 9.71
C ALA A 374 12.11 -2.18 9.78
N PHE A 375 13.32 -2.45 10.26
CA PHE A 375 13.76 -3.81 10.53
C PHE A 375 13.12 -4.36 11.80
N ILE A 376 12.73 -5.65 11.78
CA ILE A 376 11.92 -6.25 12.84
C ILE A 376 12.67 -6.29 14.18
N ASP A 377 13.98 -6.53 14.13
CA ASP A 377 14.87 -6.53 15.30
C ASP A 377 15.61 -5.20 15.48
N GLY A 378 15.35 -4.20 14.61
CA GLY A 378 16.11 -2.97 14.56
C GLY A 378 17.55 -3.14 14.09
N VAL A 379 17.84 -4.23 13.36
CA VAL A 379 19.16 -4.57 12.84
C VAL A 379 19.08 -4.90 11.36
N ARG A 380 19.85 -4.18 10.56
CA ARG A 380 19.92 -4.38 9.10
C ARG A 380 20.50 -5.75 8.76
N PRO A 381 19.91 -6.50 7.81
CA PRO A 381 20.51 -7.75 7.30
C PRO A 381 21.95 -7.57 6.80
N SER A 382 22.75 -8.62 6.89
CA SER A 382 24.13 -8.57 6.41
C SER A 382 24.20 -8.38 4.88
N ASN A 383 25.30 -7.82 4.40
CA ASN A 383 25.49 -7.58 2.96
C ASN A 383 25.42 -8.88 2.14
N GLU A 384 25.82 -10.01 2.71
CA GLU A 384 25.76 -11.33 2.06
C GLU A 384 24.30 -11.73 1.81
N VAL A 385 23.41 -11.57 2.82
CA VAL A 385 21.98 -11.88 2.70
C VAL A 385 21.31 -10.94 1.72
N ILE A 386 21.64 -9.64 1.77
CA ILE A 386 21.13 -8.65 0.82
C ILE A 386 21.54 -8.98 -0.61
N THR A 387 22.83 -9.31 -0.82
CA THR A 387 23.34 -9.70 -2.16
C THR A 387 22.62 -10.92 -2.71
N ALA A 388 22.35 -11.92 -1.86
CA ALA A 388 21.60 -13.11 -2.24
C ALA A 388 20.11 -12.82 -2.60
N SER A 389 19.59 -11.66 -2.24
CA SER A 389 18.20 -11.22 -2.49
C SER A 389 18.06 -10.29 -3.71
N LEU A 390 19.17 -9.94 -4.40
CA LEU A 390 19.14 -8.99 -5.53
C LEU A 390 18.34 -9.51 -6.72
N ASP A 391 18.42 -10.81 -7.03
CA ASP A 391 17.71 -11.38 -8.19
C ASP A 391 16.20 -11.30 -8.00
N GLU A 392 15.70 -11.59 -6.80
CA GLU A 392 14.27 -11.48 -6.48
C GLU A 392 13.78 -10.02 -6.51
N ALA A 393 14.56 -9.11 -5.94
CA ALA A 393 14.24 -7.69 -5.95
C ALA A 393 14.19 -7.10 -7.38
N SER A 394 14.81 -7.76 -8.34
CA SER A 394 14.88 -7.36 -9.76
C SER A 394 13.78 -7.97 -10.61
N THR A 395 13.07 -8.98 -10.11
CA THR A 395 12.07 -9.73 -10.90
C THR A 395 10.72 -9.01 -10.81
N PRO A 396 10.26 -8.32 -11.88
CA PRO A 396 8.90 -7.81 -11.90
C PRO A 396 7.93 -8.99 -11.97
N ILE A 397 6.80 -8.91 -11.28
CA ILE A 397 5.66 -9.81 -11.49
C ILE A 397 5.35 -9.74 -12.99
N LYS A 398 5.45 -10.86 -13.69
CA LYS A 398 5.15 -10.92 -15.11
C LYS A 398 3.66 -10.62 -15.29
N ASP A 399 3.35 -9.47 -15.90
CA ASP A 399 2.00 -9.18 -16.39
C ASP A 399 1.59 -10.29 -17.38
N ALA A 400 0.86 -11.29 -16.94
CA ALA A 400 0.35 -12.39 -17.76
C ALA A 400 -0.60 -11.88 -18.88
N HIS A 401 -1.09 -10.65 -18.77
CA HIS A 401 -2.03 -10.05 -19.71
C HIS A 401 -1.41 -9.54 -21.04
N HIS A 402 -0.08 -9.44 -21.19
CA HIS A 402 0.53 -8.99 -22.45
C HIS A 402 0.93 -10.10 -23.43
N ALA A 403 0.87 -11.38 -23.03
CA ALA A 403 1.29 -12.47 -23.90
C ALA A 403 0.28 -12.81 -25.03
N THR A 404 -1.01 -12.51 -24.84
CA THR A 404 -2.06 -12.88 -25.83
C THR A 404 -2.30 -11.87 -26.95
N THR A 405 -1.94 -10.59 -26.77
CA THR A 405 -2.17 -9.56 -27.81
C THR A 405 -1.02 -9.38 -28.80
N ASN A 406 0.20 -9.80 -28.44
CA ASN A 406 1.36 -9.67 -29.36
C ASN A 406 1.50 -10.84 -30.34
N SER A 407 0.94 -12.02 -30.07
CA SER A 407 1.00 -13.16 -30.99
C SER A 407 0.14 -12.96 -32.25
N ALA A 408 -0.95 -12.19 -32.18
CA ALA A 408 -1.81 -11.89 -33.32
C ALA A 408 -1.24 -10.78 -34.24
N LYS A 409 -0.43 -9.86 -33.67
CA LYS A 409 0.15 -8.74 -34.43
C LYS A 409 1.41 -9.12 -35.23
N VAL A 410 2.14 -10.14 -34.79
CA VAL A 410 3.34 -10.61 -35.52
C VAL A 410 2.99 -11.45 -36.73
N LYS A 411 1.89 -12.22 -36.74
CA LYS A 411 1.46 -13.01 -37.90
C LYS A 411 0.87 -12.18 -39.04
N SER A 412 0.34 -10.98 -38.78
CA SER A 412 -0.20 -10.13 -39.85
C SER A 412 0.85 -9.28 -40.61
N ARG A 413 2.04 -9.11 -40.05
CA ARG A 413 3.13 -8.31 -40.65
C ARG A 413 4.02 -9.13 -41.59
N SER A 414 4.06 -10.45 -41.48
CA SER A 414 4.90 -11.31 -42.32
C SER A 414 4.29 -11.65 -43.69
N GLN A 415 2.98 -11.45 -43.89
CA GLN A 415 2.30 -11.73 -45.17
C GLN A 415 2.17 -10.53 -46.13
N LYS A 416 2.54 -9.31 -45.69
CA LYS A 416 2.44 -8.10 -46.54
C LYS A 416 3.73 -7.71 -47.26
N ALA A 417 4.83 -8.45 -47.08
CA ALA A 417 6.15 -8.08 -47.64
C ALA A 417 6.54 -8.82 -48.95
N LYS A 418 5.64 -9.54 -49.62
CA LYS A 418 5.92 -10.22 -50.90
C LYS A 418 4.91 -9.90 -51.97
N LYS A 419 4.82 -8.65 -52.37
CA LYS A 419 4.30 -8.23 -53.71
C LYS A 419 5.03 -6.94 -54.12
N THR A 420 6.26 -7.06 -54.58
CA THR A 420 6.95 -5.99 -55.32
C THR A 420 6.86 -6.24 -56.81
N ASN A 421 6.25 -5.29 -57.44
CA ASN A 421 6.07 -5.10 -58.88
C ASN A 421 7.38 -5.26 -59.69
N VAL A 422 7.33 -6.12 -60.65
CA VAL A 422 8.24 -6.08 -61.82
C VAL A 422 7.51 -5.32 -62.93
N LYS A 423 7.95 -4.09 -63.26
CA LYS A 423 7.55 -3.35 -64.45
C LYS A 423 8.44 -3.76 -65.63
N PRO A 424 7.89 -4.12 -66.83
CA PRO A 424 8.71 -4.41 -68.00
C PRO A 424 9.19 -3.10 -68.67
N LYS A 425 10.50 -3.07 -68.96
CA LYS A 425 11.14 -2.01 -69.76
C LYS A 425 10.61 -2.05 -71.23
N ARG A 426 9.96 -0.99 -71.68
CA ARG A 426 9.65 -0.72 -73.11
C ARG A 426 10.91 -0.21 -73.80
N ARG A 427 11.45 -0.98 -74.74
CA ARG A 427 12.42 -0.49 -75.78
C ARG A 427 11.71 0.44 -76.78
N ARG A 428 12.26 1.63 -76.96
CA ARG A 428 11.97 2.47 -78.10
C ARG A 428 12.98 2.14 -79.23
N ARG A 429 12.46 1.95 -80.43
CA ARG A 429 13.14 2.31 -81.70
C ARG A 429 12.73 3.73 -82.06
#